data_18cb7b8b7143aa76d3ea704c9551a777
#
_entry.id   18cb7b8b7143aa76d3ea704c9551a777
#
_cell.length_a   1.000
_cell.length_b   1.000
_cell.length_c   1.000
_cell.angle_alpha   90.00
_cell.angle_beta   90.00
_cell.angle_gamma   90.00
#
_symmetry.space_group_name_H-M   'P 1'
#
loop_
_entity.id
_entity.type
_entity.pdbx_description
1 polymer ?
#
loop_
_entity_poly.entity_id
_entity_poly.type
_entity_poly.pdbx_seq_one_letter_code
_entity_poly.pdbx_strand_id
1 'polypeptide(L)'
;MRLPAENIKAAREVQLVDFLNTYRPGELVRKSRDEYCTKSHSSLRITPSKNLFHWCSQSKGGRGALDYLLTVEGMSFRSAVMLLNEMELIPFQQVRAATVESSRTHDFTLPRPDKNAQAATAYLMHRGISPKVLRYCLNEGILYQTTRGNYRNCVFVGKDEG
;
A
#
# COMPACT_ATOMS: atom_id res chain seq x y z
N MET A 1 -34.19 -6.46 -20.12
CA MET A 1 -33.30 -7.24 -21.01
C MET A 1 -32.19 -7.81 -20.15
N ARG A 2 -31.98 -9.14 -20.17
CA ARG A 2 -31.00 -9.85 -19.33
C ARG A 2 -29.63 -9.78 -20.01
N LEU A 3 -28.56 -9.50 -19.24
CA LEU A 3 -27.20 -9.53 -19.79
C LEU A 3 -26.78 -10.97 -20.12
N PRO A 4 -26.12 -11.22 -21.27
CA PRO A 4 -25.57 -12.53 -21.59
C PRO A 4 -24.52 -12.96 -20.55
N ALA A 5 -24.50 -14.24 -20.21
CA ALA A 5 -23.55 -14.77 -19.21
C ALA A 5 -22.08 -14.59 -19.66
N GLU A 6 -21.83 -14.67 -20.96
CA GLU A 6 -20.51 -14.48 -21.57
C GLU A 6 -19.97 -13.06 -21.32
N ASN A 7 -20.82 -12.04 -21.47
CA ASN A 7 -20.43 -10.64 -21.23
C ASN A 7 -20.10 -10.40 -19.77
N ILE A 8 -20.81 -11.05 -18.85
CA ILE A 8 -20.49 -10.97 -17.40
C ILE A 8 -19.16 -11.64 -17.11
N LYS A 9 -18.89 -12.80 -17.73
CA LYS A 9 -17.63 -13.50 -17.58
C LYS A 9 -16.46 -12.68 -18.12
N ALA A 10 -16.57 -12.15 -19.33
CA ALA A 10 -15.56 -11.30 -19.94
C ALA A 10 -15.27 -10.07 -19.07
N ALA A 11 -16.27 -9.37 -18.58
CA ALA A 11 -16.12 -8.22 -17.71
C ALA A 11 -15.38 -8.55 -16.38
N ARG A 12 -15.55 -9.75 -15.83
CA ARG A 12 -14.86 -10.20 -14.61
C ARG A 12 -13.38 -10.51 -14.83
N GLU A 13 -13.00 -10.87 -16.04
CA GLU A 13 -11.62 -11.22 -16.40
C GLU A 13 -10.77 -9.97 -16.71
N VAL A 14 -11.39 -8.80 -16.88
CA VAL A 14 -10.69 -7.56 -17.18
C VAL A 14 -9.73 -7.17 -16.05
N GLN A 15 -8.47 -6.98 -16.43
CA GLN A 15 -7.42 -6.53 -15.50
C GLN A 15 -7.65 -5.07 -15.11
N LEU A 16 -7.63 -4.78 -13.82
CA LEU A 16 -7.86 -3.43 -13.30
C LEU A 16 -6.81 -2.42 -13.82
N VAL A 17 -5.56 -2.86 -13.95
CA VAL A 17 -4.48 -1.99 -14.44
C VAL A 17 -4.64 -1.64 -15.91
N ASP A 18 -5.10 -2.58 -16.75
CA ASP A 18 -5.37 -2.33 -18.17
C ASP A 18 -6.56 -1.38 -18.33
N PHE A 19 -7.61 -1.61 -17.56
CA PHE A 19 -8.76 -0.73 -17.50
C PHE A 19 -8.38 0.70 -17.11
N LEU A 20 -7.64 0.88 -16.00
CA LEU A 20 -7.23 2.21 -15.52
C LEU A 20 -6.27 2.89 -16.50
N ASN A 21 -5.38 2.14 -17.15
CA ASN A 21 -4.49 2.69 -18.16
C ASN A 21 -5.24 3.23 -19.38
N THR A 22 -6.34 2.59 -19.75
CA THR A 22 -7.20 2.99 -20.87
C THR A 22 -8.18 4.09 -20.47
N TYR A 23 -8.87 3.91 -19.35
CA TYR A 23 -9.96 4.79 -18.89
C TYR A 23 -9.45 6.09 -18.25
N ARG A 24 -8.31 6.02 -17.54
CA ARG A 24 -7.65 7.18 -16.89
C ARG A 24 -6.14 7.14 -17.12
N PRO A 25 -5.66 7.49 -18.32
CA PRO A 25 -4.23 7.47 -18.64
C PRO A 25 -3.42 8.30 -17.64
N GLY A 26 -2.33 7.73 -17.14
CA GLY A 26 -1.42 8.39 -16.19
C GLY A 26 -1.92 8.46 -14.73
N GLU A 27 -3.04 7.80 -14.40
CA GLU A 27 -3.58 7.74 -13.04
C GLU A 27 -2.77 6.79 -12.13
N LEU A 28 -2.20 5.72 -12.71
CA LEU A 28 -1.44 4.72 -11.98
C LEU A 28 -0.08 5.23 -11.52
N VAL A 29 0.19 5.12 -10.22
CA VAL A 29 1.48 5.44 -9.60
C VAL A 29 2.07 4.18 -8.98
N ARG A 30 3.25 3.80 -9.43
CA ARG A 30 3.95 2.64 -8.90
C ARG A 30 4.48 2.92 -7.49
N LYS A 31 4.23 2.01 -6.55
CA LYS A 31 4.73 2.06 -5.16
C LYS A 31 5.82 1.02 -4.91
N SER A 32 5.67 -0.18 -5.46
CA SER A 32 6.65 -1.25 -5.37
C SER A 32 6.67 -2.11 -6.63
N ARG A 33 7.33 -3.26 -6.60
CA ARG A 33 7.43 -4.19 -7.74
C ARG A 33 6.06 -4.63 -8.26
N ASP A 34 5.13 -4.94 -7.35
CA ASP A 34 3.78 -5.44 -7.66
C ASP A 34 2.69 -4.66 -6.90
N GLU A 35 2.93 -3.36 -6.67
CA GLU A 35 1.96 -2.51 -6.00
C GLU A 35 1.87 -1.14 -6.68
N TYR A 36 0.65 -0.74 -6.97
CA TYR A 36 0.31 0.57 -7.51
C TYR A 36 -0.72 1.26 -6.63
N CYS A 37 -0.84 2.57 -6.77
CA CYS A 37 -1.97 3.34 -6.27
C CYS A 37 -2.47 4.27 -7.37
N THR A 38 -3.62 4.89 -7.15
CA THR A 38 -4.10 5.94 -8.04
C THR A 38 -3.69 7.31 -7.52
N LYS A 39 -3.52 8.29 -8.42
CA LYS A 39 -3.23 9.68 -8.04
C LYS A 39 -4.40 10.30 -7.27
N SER A 40 -5.62 10.04 -7.72
CA SER A 40 -6.85 10.52 -7.09
C SER A 40 -7.10 9.93 -5.71
N HIS A 41 -6.68 8.68 -5.48
CA HIS A 41 -6.89 7.96 -4.23
C HIS A 41 -5.59 7.26 -3.79
N SER A 42 -4.69 8.00 -3.16
CA SER A 42 -3.39 7.48 -2.73
C SER A 42 -3.46 6.31 -1.72
N SER A 43 -4.61 6.15 -1.05
CA SER A 43 -4.90 5.02 -0.15
C SER A 43 -5.49 3.79 -0.86
N LEU A 44 -5.78 3.88 -2.17
CA LEU A 44 -6.24 2.76 -2.96
C LEU A 44 -5.02 1.99 -3.48
N ARG A 45 -4.82 0.77 -2.98
CA ARG A 45 -3.73 -0.12 -3.34
C ARG A 45 -4.19 -1.13 -4.37
N ILE A 46 -3.40 -1.35 -5.40
CA ILE A 46 -3.67 -2.28 -6.50
C ILE A 46 -2.51 -3.25 -6.62
N THR A 47 -2.81 -4.54 -6.64
CA THR A 47 -1.85 -5.63 -6.82
C THR A 47 -2.12 -6.30 -8.19
N PRO A 48 -1.38 -5.93 -9.25
CA PRO A 48 -1.63 -6.43 -10.60
C PRO A 48 -1.57 -7.94 -10.74
N SER A 49 -0.56 -8.60 -10.14
CA SER A 49 -0.37 -10.04 -10.23
C SER A 49 -1.59 -10.86 -9.75
N LYS A 50 -2.37 -10.31 -8.84
CA LYS A 50 -3.57 -10.94 -8.26
C LYS A 50 -4.86 -10.35 -8.81
N ASN A 51 -4.77 -9.28 -9.61
CA ASN A 51 -5.90 -8.47 -10.07
C ASN A 51 -6.81 -8.02 -8.91
N LEU A 52 -6.19 -7.60 -7.78
CA LEU A 52 -6.88 -7.17 -6.58
C LEU A 52 -6.64 -5.69 -6.32
N PHE A 53 -7.64 -5.05 -5.70
CA PHE A 53 -7.47 -3.73 -5.10
C PHE A 53 -8.00 -3.70 -3.67
N HIS A 54 -7.46 -2.80 -2.88
CA HIS A 54 -7.92 -2.49 -1.53
C HIS A 54 -7.84 -0.99 -1.27
N TRP A 55 -8.98 -0.40 -0.94
CA TRP A 55 -9.10 1.02 -0.60
C TRP A 55 -9.03 1.20 0.92
N CYS A 56 -7.82 1.43 1.44
CA CYS A 56 -7.56 1.42 2.88
C CYS A 56 -8.44 2.41 3.66
N SER A 57 -8.62 3.64 3.17
CA SER A 57 -9.40 4.67 3.88
C SER A 57 -10.91 4.39 3.94
N GLN A 58 -11.43 3.54 3.05
CA GLN A 58 -12.84 3.18 2.98
C GLN A 58 -13.12 1.74 3.45
N SER A 59 -12.06 0.98 3.78
CA SER A 59 -12.14 -0.44 4.15
C SER A 59 -12.89 -1.28 3.10
N LYS A 60 -12.71 -0.93 1.82
CA LYS A 60 -13.35 -1.58 0.67
C LYS A 60 -12.30 -2.23 -0.21
N GLY A 61 -12.67 -3.28 -0.91
CA GLY A 61 -11.78 -3.94 -1.86
C GLY A 61 -12.56 -4.83 -2.81
N GLY A 62 -11.85 -5.35 -3.81
CA GLY A 62 -12.46 -6.20 -4.82
C GLY A 62 -11.45 -6.74 -5.80
N ARG A 63 -11.96 -7.43 -6.82
CA ARG A 63 -11.16 -8.07 -7.85
C ARG A 63 -11.50 -7.51 -9.24
N GLY A 64 -10.45 -7.10 -9.96
CA GLY A 64 -10.57 -6.65 -11.34
C GLY A 64 -11.31 -5.32 -11.52
N ALA A 65 -11.50 -4.97 -12.78
CA ALA A 65 -12.11 -3.71 -13.17
C ALA A 65 -13.61 -3.63 -12.84
N LEU A 66 -14.31 -4.77 -12.88
CA LEU A 66 -15.74 -4.81 -12.59
C LEU A 66 -16.04 -4.39 -11.15
N ASP A 67 -15.38 -5.01 -10.17
CA ASP A 67 -15.58 -4.68 -8.75
C ASP A 67 -15.13 -3.24 -8.46
N TYR A 68 -14.08 -2.76 -9.15
CA TYR A 68 -13.64 -1.37 -9.04
C TYR A 68 -14.75 -0.39 -9.47
N LEU A 69 -15.37 -0.61 -10.62
CA LEU A 69 -16.47 0.23 -11.12
C LEU A 69 -17.67 0.24 -10.18
N LEU A 70 -17.99 -0.90 -9.58
CA LEU A 70 -19.09 -1.02 -8.61
C LEU A 70 -18.79 -0.34 -7.29
N THR A 71 -17.56 -0.54 -6.77
CA THR A 71 -17.19 -0.19 -5.38
C THR A 71 -16.63 1.21 -5.27
N VAL A 72 -15.81 1.64 -6.23
CA VAL A 72 -15.11 2.93 -6.22
C VAL A 72 -15.87 3.98 -7.02
N GLU A 73 -16.31 3.63 -8.24
CA GLU A 73 -17.04 4.56 -9.12
C GLU A 73 -18.55 4.57 -8.85
N GLY A 74 -19.07 3.61 -8.07
CA GLY A 74 -20.50 3.54 -7.73
C GLY A 74 -21.42 3.22 -8.91
N MET A 75 -20.88 2.64 -9.99
CA MET A 75 -21.67 2.31 -11.18
C MET A 75 -22.62 1.15 -10.93
N SER A 76 -23.74 1.14 -11.68
CA SER A 76 -24.61 -0.04 -11.68
C SER A 76 -23.91 -1.24 -12.34
N PHE A 77 -24.23 -2.46 -11.86
CA PHE A 77 -23.65 -3.69 -12.41
C PHE A 77 -23.81 -3.78 -13.94
N ARG A 78 -25.01 -3.44 -14.43
CA ARG A 78 -25.31 -3.46 -15.87
C ARG A 78 -24.42 -2.49 -16.65
N SER A 79 -24.32 -1.24 -16.18
CA SER A 79 -23.52 -0.21 -16.85
C SER A 79 -22.04 -0.57 -16.85
N ALA A 80 -21.53 -1.12 -15.74
CA ALA A 80 -20.16 -1.54 -15.63
C ALA A 80 -19.82 -2.71 -16.59
N VAL A 81 -20.70 -3.72 -16.69
CA VAL A 81 -20.52 -4.83 -17.62
C VAL A 81 -20.56 -4.33 -19.08
N MET A 82 -21.48 -3.47 -19.44
CA MET A 82 -21.55 -2.91 -20.79
C MET A 82 -20.30 -2.12 -21.12
N LEU A 83 -19.86 -1.22 -20.25
CA LEU A 83 -18.65 -0.42 -20.42
C LEU A 83 -17.42 -1.30 -20.69
N LEU A 84 -17.22 -2.34 -19.87
CA LEU A 84 -16.05 -3.21 -19.99
C LEU A 84 -16.04 -4.08 -21.25
N ASN A 85 -17.22 -4.40 -21.82
CA ASN A 85 -17.32 -5.16 -23.07
C ASN A 85 -17.22 -4.26 -24.33
N GLU A 86 -17.49 -2.97 -24.20
CA GLU A 86 -17.41 -2.02 -25.31
C GLU A 86 -16.03 -1.38 -25.47
N MET A 87 -15.18 -1.46 -24.43
CA MET A 87 -13.87 -0.83 -24.43
C MET A 87 -12.81 -1.69 -25.15
N GLU A 88 -12.07 -1.06 -26.07
CA GLU A 88 -10.76 -1.57 -26.48
C GLU A 88 -9.75 -1.31 -25.37
N LEU A 89 -9.36 -2.35 -24.66
CA LEU A 89 -8.39 -2.23 -23.57
C LEU A 89 -6.97 -2.17 -24.12
N ILE A 90 -6.23 -1.15 -23.71
CA ILE A 90 -4.79 -1.04 -23.98
C ILE A 90 -4.06 -1.81 -22.86
N PRO A 91 -3.36 -2.92 -23.17
CA PRO A 91 -2.63 -3.67 -22.17
C PRO A 91 -1.67 -2.75 -21.41
N PHE A 92 -1.74 -2.76 -20.11
CA PHE A 92 -0.78 -2.08 -19.27
C PHE A 92 0.55 -2.81 -19.39
N GLN A 93 1.39 -2.34 -20.30
CA GLN A 93 2.76 -2.75 -20.30
C GLN A 93 3.34 -2.28 -18.96
N GLN A 94 3.49 -3.24 -18.03
CA GLN A 94 4.45 -3.03 -16.96
C GLN A 94 5.76 -2.71 -17.69
N VAL A 95 6.06 -1.43 -17.81
CA VAL A 95 7.39 -1.01 -18.19
C VAL A 95 8.24 -1.75 -17.16
N ARG A 96 8.88 -2.84 -17.61
CA ARG A 96 10.04 -3.34 -16.90
C ARG A 96 10.87 -2.07 -16.80
N ALA A 97 10.76 -1.39 -15.67
CA ALA A 97 11.74 -0.39 -15.35
C ALA A 97 13.03 -1.11 -15.66
N ALA A 98 13.67 -0.69 -16.75
CA ALA A 98 15.06 -1.05 -16.98
C ALA A 98 15.61 -0.99 -15.58
N THR A 99 16.11 -2.10 -15.10
CA THR A 99 16.61 -2.27 -13.77
C THR A 99 17.43 -1.01 -13.51
N VAL A 100 16.78 0.03 -13.00
CA VAL A 100 17.50 0.96 -12.17
C VAL A 100 17.88 0.01 -11.08
N GLU A 101 19.07 -0.52 -11.23
CA GLU A 101 19.80 -1.13 -10.16
C GLU A 101 19.62 -0.19 -8.98
N SER A 102 18.53 -0.38 -8.27
CA SER A 102 18.43 0.05 -6.90
C SER A 102 19.32 -0.88 -6.11
N SER A 103 20.57 -0.94 -6.53
CA SER A 103 21.73 -1.23 -5.68
C SER A 103 22.00 0.02 -4.83
N ARG A 104 20.96 0.61 -4.30
CA ARG A 104 21.01 1.22 -2.98
C ARG A 104 20.50 0.14 -2.03
N THR A 105 21.30 -0.87 -1.77
CA THR A 105 21.48 -1.33 -0.40
C THR A 105 21.80 -0.06 0.37
N HIS A 106 20.75 0.65 0.80
CA HIS A 106 20.92 1.55 1.91
C HIS A 106 21.36 0.60 3.03
N ASP A 107 22.66 0.57 3.29
CA ASP A 107 23.16 0.00 4.52
C ASP A 107 22.28 0.58 5.62
N PHE A 108 21.42 -0.28 6.17
CA PHE A 108 20.46 0.16 7.16
C PHE A 108 21.27 0.61 8.38
N THR A 109 21.46 1.90 8.51
CA THR A 109 22.17 2.48 9.63
C THR A 109 21.14 2.90 10.66
N LEU A 110 21.24 2.29 11.84
CA LEU A 110 20.39 2.68 12.98
C LEU A 110 20.60 4.17 13.30
N PRO A 111 19.52 4.92 13.56
CA PRO A 111 19.64 6.31 13.99
C PRO A 111 20.48 6.42 15.26
N ARG A 112 21.26 7.48 15.40
CA ARG A 112 22.07 7.70 16.58
C ARG A 112 21.19 7.90 17.81
N PRO A 113 21.47 7.21 18.94
CA PRO A 113 20.72 7.41 20.19
C PRO A 113 20.98 8.79 20.78
N ASP A 114 19.97 9.37 21.38
CA ASP A 114 20.10 10.58 22.20
C ASP A 114 20.81 10.26 23.52
N LYS A 115 21.33 11.29 24.19
CA LYS A 115 22.01 11.14 25.49
C LYS A 115 21.09 10.60 26.59
N ASN A 116 19.78 10.76 26.46
CA ASN A 116 18.78 10.22 27.38
C ASN A 116 17.49 9.83 26.63
N ALA A 117 16.65 9.02 27.26
CA ALA A 117 15.41 8.53 26.71
C ALA A 117 14.17 9.04 27.48
N GLN A 118 14.26 10.20 28.12
CA GLN A 118 13.19 10.71 29.00
C GLN A 118 11.86 10.90 28.29
N ALA A 119 11.86 11.50 27.09
CA ALA A 119 10.62 11.75 26.36
C ALA A 119 10.01 10.44 25.83
N ALA A 120 10.83 9.51 25.33
CA ALA A 120 10.39 8.19 24.93
C ALA A 120 9.79 7.40 26.11
N THR A 121 10.46 7.43 27.25
CA THR A 121 9.99 6.78 28.48
C THR A 121 8.67 7.37 28.96
N ALA A 122 8.55 8.69 29.04
CA ALA A 122 7.32 9.36 29.45
C ALA A 122 6.15 9.03 28.50
N TYR A 123 6.40 9.06 27.21
CA TYR A 123 5.40 8.70 26.20
C TYR A 123 4.92 7.25 26.36
N LEU A 124 5.84 6.29 26.50
CA LEU A 124 5.51 4.87 26.61
C LEU A 124 4.81 4.55 27.95
N MET A 125 5.18 5.23 29.04
CA MET A 125 4.46 5.13 30.31
C MET A 125 3.03 5.64 30.20
N HIS A 126 2.83 6.76 29.50
CA HIS A 126 1.48 7.28 29.22
C HIS A 126 0.65 6.30 28.38
N ARG A 127 1.29 5.49 27.54
CA ARG A 127 0.66 4.41 26.75
C ARG A 127 0.42 3.13 27.55
N GLY A 128 0.68 3.13 28.85
CA GLY A 128 0.41 2.01 29.77
C GLY A 128 1.53 0.98 29.90
N ILE A 129 2.72 1.24 29.35
CA ILE A 129 3.85 0.31 29.52
C ILE A 129 4.49 0.52 30.89
N SER A 130 4.67 -0.56 31.63
CA SER A 130 5.18 -0.47 33.00
C SER A 130 6.64 0.03 33.04
N PRO A 131 7.00 0.84 34.05
CA PRO A 131 8.37 1.36 34.22
C PRO A 131 9.42 0.26 34.32
N LYS A 132 9.05 -0.90 34.85
CA LYS A 132 9.94 -2.07 35.00
C LYS A 132 10.36 -2.62 33.63
N VAL A 133 9.39 -2.76 32.71
CA VAL A 133 9.63 -3.21 31.33
C VAL A 133 10.48 -2.20 30.57
N LEU A 134 10.14 -0.90 30.67
CA LEU A 134 10.91 0.15 30.00
C LEU A 134 12.36 0.20 30.44
N ARG A 135 12.61 0.06 31.75
CA ARG A 135 13.98 0.02 32.30
C ARG A 135 14.75 -1.18 31.76
N TYR A 136 14.12 -2.34 31.69
CA TYR A 136 14.71 -3.53 31.09
C TYR A 136 15.09 -3.27 29.63
N CYS A 137 14.17 -2.79 28.80
CA CYS A 137 14.40 -2.53 27.38
C CYS A 137 15.50 -1.48 27.12
N LEU A 138 15.59 -0.46 27.99
CA LEU A 138 16.64 0.55 27.90
C LEU A 138 18.01 -0.03 28.27
N ASN A 139 18.10 -0.85 29.32
CA ASN A 139 19.34 -1.47 29.76
C ASN A 139 19.87 -2.50 28.75
N GLU A 140 18.97 -3.26 28.12
CA GLU A 140 19.30 -4.23 27.08
C GLU A 140 19.58 -3.59 25.69
N GLY A 141 19.41 -2.28 25.57
CA GLY A 141 19.58 -1.58 24.30
C GLY A 141 18.50 -1.90 23.24
N ILE A 142 17.40 -2.54 23.66
CA ILE A 142 16.24 -2.85 22.80
C ILE A 142 15.45 -1.58 22.48
N LEU A 143 15.48 -0.60 23.37
CA LEU A 143 14.79 0.66 23.25
C LEU A 143 15.77 1.82 23.45
N TYR A 144 15.69 2.81 22.56
CA TYR A 144 16.34 4.10 22.79
C TYR A 144 15.56 5.24 22.14
N GLN A 145 15.89 6.46 22.49
CA GLN A 145 15.32 7.68 21.89
C GLN A 145 16.25 8.23 20.81
N THR A 146 15.69 8.77 19.77
CA THR A 146 16.39 9.57 18.77
C THR A 146 15.60 10.81 18.42
N THR A 147 16.29 11.93 18.21
CA THR A 147 15.69 13.20 17.79
C THR A 147 15.98 13.45 16.31
N ARG A 148 14.93 13.74 15.53
CA ARG A 148 15.06 14.13 14.14
C ARG A 148 14.23 15.41 13.90
N GLY A 149 14.90 16.53 13.71
CA GLY A 149 14.24 17.82 13.66
C GLY A 149 13.50 18.12 14.97
N ASN A 150 12.21 18.40 14.91
CA ASN A 150 11.35 18.68 16.07
C ASN A 150 10.71 17.43 16.70
N TYR A 151 11.01 16.24 16.15
CA TYR A 151 10.38 14.99 16.59
C TYR A 151 11.32 14.14 17.42
N ARG A 152 10.79 13.62 18.52
CA ARG A 152 11.46 12.63 19.39
C ARG A 152 10.81 11.27 19.14
N ASN A 153 11.61 10.32 18.68
CA ASN A 153 11.14 8.99 18.28
C ASN A 153 11.62 7.93 19.27
N CYS A 154 10.76 6.93 19.50
CA CYS A 154 11.16 5.68 20.16
C CYS A 154 11.68 4.72 19.09
N VAL A 155 12.89 4.22 19.24
CA VAL A 155 13.47 3.22 18.35
C VAL A 155 13.55 1.89 19.11
N PHE A 156 12.94 0.87 18.50
CA PHE A 156 13.03 -0.50 18.97
C PHE A 156 13.96 -1.30 18.07
N VAL A 157 14.92 -2.00 18.64
CA VAL A 157 15.87 -2.82 17.92
C VAL A 157 15.57 -4.29 18.18
N GLY A 158 15.30 -5.04 17.12
CA GLY A 158 15.29 -6.50 17.19
C GLY A 158 16.71 -7.02 17.25
N LYS A 159 16.98 -8.06 18.05
CA LYS A 159 18.20 -8.84 17.97
C LYS A 159 17.87 -10.07 17.13
N ASP A 160 18.51 -10.23 15.97
CA ASP A 160 18.51 -11.51 15.28
C ASP A 160 19.39 -12.46 16.09
N GLU A 161 18.78 -13.51 16.62
CA GLU A 161 19.52 -14.66 17.10
C GLU A 161 19.96 -15.42 15.83
N GLY A 162 21.20 -15.16 15.38
CA GLY A 162 21.81 -15.79 14.22
C GLY A 162 22.07 -17.28 14.42
#